data_4fc2357ce28ed17cddc8d72d43f00934
#
_entry.id   4fc2357ce28ed17cddc8d72d43f00934
#
_cell.length_a   1.000
_cell.length_b   1.000
_cell.length_c   1.000
_cell.angle_alpha   90.00
_cell.angle_beta   90.00
_cell.angle_gamma   90.00
#
_symmetry.space_group_name_H-M   'P 1'
#
loop_
_entity.id
_entity.type
_entity.pdbx_description
1 polymer ?
#
loop_
_entity_poly.entity_id
_entity_poly.type
_entity_poly.pdbx_seq_one_letter_code
_entity_poly.pdbx_strand_id
1 'polypeptide(L)'
;MTEGLKRAIGTRVKTARRRAGLSQEALAAKIRRTPESISNIERGQQLPAIDTLIELATVLQVPLSDFFRSFNDQRKLSRERAENEAKIEETVRSLSDTAVAIAADQIRALIKVR
;
A
#
# COMPACT_ATOMS: atom_id res chain seq x y z
N MET A 1 5.28 -3.00 -10.34
CA MET A 1 5.79 -2.88 -8.95
C MET A 1 6.22 -1.48 -8.60
N THR A 2 7.07 -0.84 -9.41
CA THR A 2 7.59 0.51 -9.13
C THR A 2 6.48 1.56 -9.07
N GLU A 3 5.46 1.47 -9.93
CA GLU A 3 4.35 2.41 -9.95
C GLU A 3 3.51 2.32 -8.66
N GLY A 4 3.25 1.13 -8.15
CA GLY A 4 2.55 0.95 -6.89
C GLY A 4 3.34 1.50 -5.71
N LEU A 5 4.66 1.31 -5.71
CA LEU A 5 5.53 1.82 -4.67
C LEU A 5 5.58 3.36 -4.69
N LYS A 6 5.73 3.97 -5.85
CA LYS A 6 5.71 5.43 -6.00
C LYS A 6 4.44 6.04 -5.42
N ARG A 7 3.30 5.45 -5.75
CA ARG A 7 2.00 5.92 -5.27
C ARG A 7 1.86 5.78 -3.76
N ALA A 8 2.25 4.63 -3.22
CA ALA A 8 2.17 4.37 -1.79
C ALA A 8 3.03 5.36 -0.99
N ILE A 9 4.27 5.56 -1.43
CA ILE A 9 5.18 6.53 -0.80
C ILE A 9 4.62 7.94 -0.92
N GLY A 10 4.17 8.34 -2.10
CA GLY A 10 3.63 9.68 -2.33
C GLY A 10 2.44 10.00 -1.42
N THR A 11 1.52 9.05 -1.26
CA THR A 11 0.37 9.20 -0.38
C THR A 11 0.81 9.36 1.08
N ARG A 12 1.80 8.60 1.50
CA ARG A 12 2.31 8.67 2.88
C ARG A 12 3.03 9.99 3.15
N VAL A 13 3.81 10.47 2.19
CA VAL A 13 4.47 11.78 2.30
C VAL A 13 3.41 12.88 2.45
N LYS A 14 2.40 12.87 1.59
CA LYS A 14 1.31 13.86 1.63
C LYS A 14 0.56 13.83 2.96
N THR A 15 0.22 12.64 3.46
CA THR A 15 -0.46 12.48 4.74
C THR A 15 0.38 13.03 5.88
N ALA A 16 1.66 12.68 5.94
CA ALA A 16 2.57 13.15 6.99
C ALA A 16 2.76 14.66 6.92
N ARG A 17 2.89 15.21 5.71
CA ARG A 17 3.01 16.66 5.50
C ARG A 17 1.80 17.41 6.05
N ARG A 18 0.60 16.93 5.72
CA ARG A 18 -0.66 17.56 6.18
C ARG A 18 -0.81 17.48 7.70
N ARG A 19 -0.44 16.35 8.30
CA ARG A 19 -0.44 16.19 9.75
C ARG A 19 0.52 17.14 10.43
N ALA A 20 1.65 17.43 9.79
CA ALA A 20 2.62 18.39 10.29
C ALA A 20 2.18 19.85 10.08
N GLY A 21 1.07 20.09 9.38
CA GLY A 21 0.56 21.42 9.10
C GLY A 21 1.38 22.19 8.07
N LEU A 22 2.13 21.49 7.21
CA LEU A 22 3.02 22.13 6.23
C LEU A 22 2.38 22.16 4.84
N SER A 23 2.60 23.25 4.11
CA SER A 23 2.34 23.31 2.68
C SER A 23 3.45 22.57 1.93
N GLN A 24 3.21 22.28 0.63
CA GLN A 24 4.27 21.74 -0.21
C GLN A 24 5.48 22.68 -0.30
N GLU A 25 5.23 23.99 -0.35
CA GLU A 25 6.28 25.00 -0.36
C GLU A 25 7.11 24.99 0.92
N ALA A 26 6.44 24.92 2.07
CA ALA A 26 7.10 24.91 3.37
C ALA A 26 7.96 23.66 3.54
N LEU A 27 7.44 22.49 3.14
CA LEU A 27 8.20 21.26 3.21
C LEU A 27 9.41 21.30 2.29
N ALA A 28 9.22 21.76 1.04
CA ALA A 28 10.30 21.88 0.06
C ALA A 28 11.43 22.77 0.58
N ALA A 29 11.08 23.90 1.19
CA ALA A 29 12.07 24.80 1.77
C ALA A 29 12.89 24.13 2.87
N LYS A 30 12.28 23.29 3.69
CA LYS A 30 12.96 22.61 4.80
C LYS A 30 13.99 21.58 4.32
N ILE A 31 13.78 20.98 3.15
CA ILE A 31 14.69 19.98 2.60
C ILE A 31 15.46 20.47 1.37
N ARG A 32 15.40 21.78 1.12
CA ARG A 32 16.09 22.46 0.02
C ARG A 32 15.74 21.86 -1.35
N ARG A 33 14.44 21.62 -1.57
CA ARG A 33 13.89 21.14 -2.83
C ARG A 33 12.85 22.14 -3.32
N THR A 34 12.33 21.90 -4.53
CA THR A 34 11.28 22.75 -5.10
C THR A 34 9.90 22.22 -4.71
N PRO A 35 8.88 23.11 -4.62
CA PRO A 35 7.50 22.64 -4.41
C PRO A 35 7.04 21.66 -5.49
N GLU A 36 7.49 21.84 -6.73
CA GLU A 36 7.20 20.93 -7.83
C GLU A 36 7.75 19.54 -7.58
N SER A 37 8.95 19.42 -7.02
CA SER A 37 9.54 18.14 -6.65
C SER A 37 8.69 17.43 -5.60
N ILE A 38 8.23 18.14 -4.58
CA ILE A 38 7.33 17.59 -3.56
C ILE A 38 6.01 17.13 -4.19
N SER A 39 5.43 17.95 -5.06
CA SER A 39 4.20 17.60 -5.76
C SER A 39 4.35 16.34 -6.58
N ASN A 40 5.46 16.19 -7.31
CA ASN A 40 5.73 15.00 -8.12
C ASN A 40 5.86 13.74 -7.27
N ILE A 41 6.50 13.84 -6.11
CA ILE A 41 6.60 12.73 -5.16
C ILE A 41 5.21 12.34 -4.65
N GLU A 42 4.42 13.32 -4.21
CA GLU A 42 3.09 13.08 -3.64
C GLU A 42 2.10 12.49 -4.64
N ARG A 43 2.24 12.83 -5.92
CA ARG A 43 1.39 12.28 -6.99
C ARG A 43 1.87 10.92 -7.51
N GLY A 44 2.94 10.40 -6.97
CA GLY A 44 3.49 9.12 -7.40
C GLY A 44 4.16 9.16 -8.76
N GLN A 45 4.58 10.34 -9.22
CA GLN A 45 5.27 10.50 -10.50
C GLN A 45 6.78 10.34 -10.40
N GLN A 46 7.30 10.49 -9.19
CA GLN A 46 8.73 10.39 -8.93
C GLN A 46 8.96 9.55 -7.68
N LEU A 47 9.86 8.56 -7.81
CA LEU A 47 10.34 7.81 -6.65
C LEU A 47 11.51 8.60 -6.04
N PRO A 48 11.37 9.09 -4.79
CA PRO A 48 12.48 9.82 -4.19
C PRO A 48 13.68 8.93 -3.93
N ALA A 49 14.87 9.50 -4.01
CA ALA A 49 16.08 8.82 -3.60
C ALA A 49 16.03 8.56 -2.08
N ILE A 50 16.80 7.58 -1.61
CA ILE A 50 16.76 7.17 -0.20
C ILE A 50 17.16 8.33 0.73
N ASP A 51 18.13 9.13 0.35
CA ASP A 51 18.56 10.29 1.13
C ASP A 51 17.45 11.33 1.26
N THR A 52 16.68 11.55 0.19
CA THR A 52 15.52 12.43 0.22
C THR A 52 14.43 11.89 1.15
N LEU A 53 14.18 10.59 1.13
CA LEU A 53 13.23 9.94 2.04
C LEU A 53 13.65 10.10 3.51
N ILE A 54 14.93 9.99 3.80
CA ILE A 54 15.48 10.19 5.15
C ILE A 54 15.26 11.64 5.58
N GLU A 55 15.53 12.60 4.71
CA GLU A 55 15.29 14.02 5.00
C GLU A 55 13.80 14.29 5.27
N LEU A 56 12.92 13.75 4.44
CA LEU A 56 11.48 13.87 4.62
C LEU A 56 11.03 13.29 5.96
N ALA A 57 11.49 12.08 6.29
CA ALA A 57 11.15 11.44 7.55
C ALA A 57 11.60 12.27 8.75
N THR A 58 12.81 12.83 8.67
CA THR A 58 13.38 13.65 9.74
C THR A 58 12.57 14.95 9.95
N VAL A 59 12.27 15.65 8.87
CA VAL A 59 11.52 16.92 8.93
C VAL A 59 10.08 16.67 9.38
N LEU A 60 9.45 15.61 8.89
CA LEU A 60 8.07 15.29 9.23
C LEU A 60 7.93 14.55 10.55
N GLN A 61 9.05 14.18 11.17
CA GLN A 61 9.10 13.48 12.46
C GLN A 61 8.33 12.17 12.45
N VAL A 62 8.53 11.40 11.38
CA VAL A 62 7.95 10.05 11.24
C VAL A 62 9.08 9.05 11.02
N PRO A 63 8.89 7.79 11.42
CA PRO A 63 9.85 6.75 11.06
C PRO A 63 9.92 6.57 9.55
N LEU A 64 11.12 6.31 9.01
CA LEU A 64 11.28 6.06 7.58
C LEU A 64 10.37 4.93 7.10
N SER A 65 10.17 3.90 7.94
CA SER A 65 9.31 2.76 7.63
C SER A 65 7.85 3.14 7.36
N ASP A 66 7.37 4.28 7.88
CA ASP A 66 6.00 4.74 7.64
C ASP A 66 5.71 4.95 6.15
N PHE A 67 6.71 5.38 5.37
CA PHE A 67 6.51 5.61 3.94
C PHE A 67 6.27 4.32 3.16
N PHE A 68 6.64 3.17 3.72
CA PHE A 68 6.50 1.87 3.07
C PHE A 68 5.33 1.05 3.64
N ARG A 69 4.59 1.58 4.61
CA ARG A 69 3.57 0.82 5.35
C ARG A 69 2.48 0.27 4.43
N SER A 70 1.90 1.11 3.58
CA SER A 70 0.83 0.69 2.68
C SER A 70 1.28 -0.39 1.71
N PHE A 71 2.51 -0.30 1.21
CA PHE A 71 3.09 -1.28 0.31
C PHE A 71 3.27 -2.63 1.03
N ASN A 72 3.78 -2.62 2.25
CA ASN A 72 3.95 -3.83 3.06
C ASN A 72 2.62 -4.47 3.41
N ASP A 73 1.60 -3.67 3.76
CA ASP A 73 0.27 -4.17 4.09
C ASP A 73 -0.37 -4.85 2.87
N GLN A 74 -0.25 -4.28 1.68
CA GLN A 74 -0.75 -4.89 0.45
C GLN A 74 -0.07 -6.22 0.14
N ARG A 75 1.23 -6.31 0.34
CA ARG A 75 1.97 -7.56 0.15
C ARG A 75 1.52 -8.63 1.12
N LYS A 76 1.30 -8.26 2.37
CA LYS A 76 0.80 -9.17 3.40
C LYS A 76 -0.58 -9.71 3.04
N LEU A 77 -1.52 -8.83 2.64
CA LEU A 77 -2.87 -9.21 2.23
C LEU A 77 -2.85 -10.14 1.02
N SER A 78 -2.00 -9.88 0.03
CA SER A 78 -1.86 -10.73 -1.14
C SER A 78 -1.36 -12.13 -0.78
N ARG A 79 -0.44 -12.23 0.17
CA ARG A 79 0.07 -13.50 0.66
C ARG A 79 -1.01 -14.28 1.41
N GLU A 80 -1.74 -13.62 2.30
CA GLU A 80 -2.84 -14.23 3.05
C GLU A 80 -3.93 -14.76 2.11
N ARG A 81 -4.25 -14.00 1.07
CA ARG A 81 -5.21 -14.44 0.06
C ARG A 81 -4.74 -15.72 -0.63
N ALA A 82 -3.49 -15.76 -1.07
CA ALA A 82 -2.92 -16.93 -1.72
C ALA A 82 -2.96 -18.19 -0.82
N GLU A 83 -2.65 -17.99 0.47
CA GLU A 83 -2.71 -19.07 1.46
C GLU A 83 -4.15 -19.56 1.65
N ASN A 84 -5.11 -18.65 1.69
CA ASN A 84 -6.53 -18.99 1.85
C ASN A 84 -7.08 -19.71 0.61
N GLU A 85 -6.70 -19.27 -0.58
CA GLU A 85 -7.07 -19.96 -1.83
C GLU A 85 -6.54 -21.38 -1.85
N ALA A 86 -5.31 -21.59 -1.41
CA ALA A 86 -4.71 -22.93 -1.33
C ALA A 86 -5.47 -23.82 -0.34
N LYS A 87 -5.89 -23.28 0.80
CA LYS A 87 -6.68 -24.00 1.80
C LYS A 87 -8.04 -24.42 1.24
N ILE A 88 -8.71 -23.54 0.53
CA ILE A 88 -10.00 -23.83 -0.11
C ILE A 88 -9.82 -24.98 -1.12
N GLU A 89 -8.82 -24.87 -1.97
CA GLU A 89 -8.54 -25.87 -3.00
C GLU A 89 -8.26 -27.25 -2.40
N GLU A 90 -7.44 -27.30 -1.36
CA GLU A 90 -7.14 -28.55 -0.65
C GLU A 90 -8.40 -29.14 -0.02
N THR A 91 -9.22 -28.34 0.62
CA THR A 91 -10.46 -28.78 1.24
C THR A 91 -11.43 -29.36 0.19
N VAL A 92 -11.57 -28.68 -0.95
CA VAL A 92 -12.44 -29.14 -2.04
C VAL A 92 -12.01 -30.51 -2.55
N ARG A 93 -10.71 -30.75 -2.68
CA ARG A 93 -10.18 -32.04 -3.14
C ARG A 93 -10.56 -33.22 -2.23
N SER A 94 -10.78 -32.93 -0.95
CA SER A 94 -11.17 -33.97 0.02
C SER A 94 -12.66 -34.27 0.07
N LEU A 95 -13.49 -33.47 -0.62
CA LEU A 95 -14.94 -33.59 -0.61
C LEU A 95 -15.45 -34.62 -1.64
N SER A 96 -16.61 -35.22 -1.33
CA SER A 96 -17.34 -36.04 -2.32
C SER A 96 -17.92 -35.13 -3.41
N ASP A 97 -18.32 -35.78 -4.55
CA ASP A 97 -18.95 -35.03 -5.64
C ASP A 97 -20.20 -34.29 -5.21
N THR A 98 -21.03 -34.89 -4.37
CA THR A 98 -22.24 -34.28 -3.83
C THR A 98 -21.87 -33.06 -2.97
N ALA A 99 -20.87 -33.18 -2.10
CA ALA A 99 -20.42 -32.09 -1.23
C ALA A 99 -19.81 -30.97 -2.04
N VAL A 100 -19.10 -31.26 -3.12
CA VAL A 100 -18.55 -30.22 -4.02
C VAL A 100 -19.68 -29.42 -4.66
N ALA A 101 -20.76 -30.07 -5.11
CA ALA A 101 -21.91 -29.38 -5.69
C ALA A 101 -22.56 -28.42 -4.68
N ILE A 102 -22.74 -28.86 -3.44
CA ILE A 102 -23.28 -28.01 -2.35
C ILE A 102 -22.34 -26.83 -2.08
N ALA A 103 -21.04 -27.11 -1.98
CA ALA A 103 -20.04 -26.06 -1.73
C ALA A 103 -20.02 -25.02 -2.86
N ALA A 104 -20.17 -25.46 -4.11
CA ALA A 104 -20.20 -24.54 -5.26
C ALA A 104 -21.38 -23.56 -5.16
N ASP A 105 -22.54 -24.01 -4.73
CA ASP A 105 -23.70 -23.14 -4.54
C ASP A 105 -23.46 -22.13 -3.39
N GLN A 106 -22.88 -22.57 -2.30
CA GLN A 106 -22.56 -21.71 -1.17
C GLN A 106 -21.51 -20.67 -1.52
N ILE A 107 -20.47 -21.06 -2.24
CA ILE A 107 -19.40 -20.16 -2.68
C ILE A 107 -19.96 -19.10 -3.64
N ARG A 108 -20.86 -19.52 -4.54
CA ARG A 108 -21.49 -18.59 -5.48
C ARG A 108 -22.23 -17.46 -4.78
N ALA A 109 -22.84 -17.74 -3.63
CA ALA A 109 -23.53 -16.73 -2.82
C ALA A 109 -22.55 -15.66 -2.31
N LEU A 110 -21.27 -15.98 -2.14
CA LEU A 110 -20.25 -15.03 -1.68
C LEU A 110 -19.88 -13.97 -2.71
N ILE A 111 -20.22 -14.18 -3.99
CA ILE A 111 -19.96 -13.20 -5.04
C ILE A 111 -20.62 -11.85 -4.73
N LYS A 112 -21.71 -11.84 -3.98
CA LYS A 112 -22.43 -10.63 -3.58
C LYS A 112 -21.80 -9.94 -2.35
N VAL A 113 -20.82 -10.55 -1.72
CA VAL A 113 -20.12 -10.01 -0.56
C VAL A 113 -18.97 -9.13 -1.04
N ARG A 114 -18.81 -7.96 -0.47
CA ARG A 114 -17.72 -7.04 -0.78
C ARG A 114 -16.83 -6.80 0.43
#